data_dec7b69475b2fc7494e3eaaf5f682b24
#
_entry.id   dec7b69475b2fc7494e3eaaf5f682b24
#
_cell.length_a   1.000
_cell.length_b   1.000
_cell.length_c   1.000
_cell.angle_alpha   90.00
_cell.angle_beta   90.00
_cell.angle_gamma   90.00
#
_symmetry.space_group_name_H-M   'P 1'
#
loop_
_entity.id
_entity.type
_entity.pdbx_description
1 polymer ?
#
loop_
_entity_poly.entity_id
_entity_poly.type
_entity_poly.pdbx_seq_one_letter_code
_entity_poly.pdbx_strand_id
1 'polypeptide(L)'
;MRFQLEHDWQDNMATPRSRLGERAKIHSFVVLCLIWVFAGLFGHAPWKGYETQSISAIHAVLNGHLLAPLAASETSLTNPPLYYWTGAIFGKLLTPFISLHDASRLINTFWMGLTILLIGMANRELWGTGFGRQAALIFIGSIGLIFNAHTLMPGIAILTGLSMAFYGLALSKRRPFRSAVLLGVGLGVSFLSGGLMPLLTIILSSLLLPLFFEVWRTRRYRLVLSLSFLISLPFLVLWSFLLWWFEHDIFMKWIQNTHLFETQNYMFYLKNLAWFTWPALPLAGWGIWKYRRKLWTQAKFQLPIIFFISTFILTSSYTTTNQVFLMPFLIPLSTIAAGSIESLRRGAAGALNWFGIILFSTIIFLIWLGWNAMLTGFPQKTYERMQFLAQTNESHFNIFLLVIAILLTLVWILSMIKTRITNRSCTTNWSIGLTVSWALLMALWLPWINHKKDFSPLFLSMEKVIEDRTCLTTHNINDAQIDLIDYYLNIKATREGDRGNCHYLLVYQLHKKDLPPISENWKLVWNEKQPGDKNSYKLFHKQ
;
A
#
# COMPACT_ATOMS: atom_id res chain seq x y z
N MET A 1 -27.39 -17.72 25.43
CA MET A 1 -28.09 -17.68 24.13
C MET A 1 -27.18 -18.32 23.10
N ARG A 2 -27.52 -19.53 22.64
CA ARG A 2 -26.90 -20.15 21.47
C ARG A 2 -27.27 -19.27 20.27
N PHE A 3 -26.27 -18.77 19.54
CA PHE A 3 -26.49 -18.25 18.20
C PHE A 3 -27.03 -19.42 17.38
N GLN A 4 -28.31 -19.46 17.16
CA GLN A 4 -28.86 -20.17 16.02
C GLN A 4 -28.31 -19.44 14.80
N LEU A 5 -27.28 -20.03 14.19
CA LEU A 5 -27.00 -19.85 12.78
C LEU A 5 -28.28 -20.34 12.10
N GLU A 6 -29.21 -19.40 11.81
CA GLU A 6 -30.32 -19.69 10.94
C GLU A 6 -29.72 -20.22 9.64
N HIS A 7 -29.95 -21.52 9.46
CA HIS A 7 -29.57 -22.25 8.27
C HIS A 7 -30.44 -21.82 7.09
N ASP A 8 -30.19 -20.65 6.54
CA ASP A 8 -30.57 -20.31 5.16
C ASP A 8 -29.71 -21.10 4.14
N TRP A 9 -29.16 -22.23 4.58
CA TRP A 9 -28.23 -23.06 3.80
C TRP A 9 -28.96 -24.05 2.88
N GLN A 10 -30.27 -24.26 3.07
CA GLN A 10 -31.01 -25.30 2.36
C GLN A 10 -31.40 -24.91 0.94
N ASP A 11 -31.48 -23.61 0.62
CA ASP A 11 -31.93 -23.17 -0.72
C ASP A 11 -30.83 -23.15 -1.79
N ASN A 12 -29.57 -23.43 -1.45
CA ASN A 12 -28.45 -23.41 -2.38
C ASN A 12 -27.71 -24.74 -2.55
N MET A 13 -28.38 -25.85 -2.35
CA MET A 13 -27.81 -27.21 -2.49
C MET A 13 -27.39 -27.60 -3.92
N ALA A 14 -27.61 -26.72 -4.92
CA ALA A 14 -27.30 -26.98 -6.33
C ALA A 14 -25.92 -26.46 -6.78
N THR A 15 -25.07 -25.91 -5.89
CA THR A 15 -23.70 -25.51 -6.31
C THR A 15 -22.80 -26.73 -6.32
N PRO A 16 -22.19 -27.08 -7.47
CA PRO A 16 -21.27 -28.20 -7.57
C PRO A 16 -20.10 -28.00 -6.59
N ARG A 17 -19.92 -28.92 -5.64
CA ARG A 17 -18.75 -28.92 -4.76
C ARG A 17 -17.48 -29.02 -5.60
N SER A 18 -16.49 -28.18 -5.34
CA SER A 18 -15.21 -28.28 -6.04
C SER A 18 -14.58 -29.63 -5.74
N ARG A 19 -13.97 -30.27 -6.74
CA ARG A 19 -13.27 -31.56 -6.58
C ARG A 19 -12.01 -31.46 -5.70
N LEU A 20 -11.50 -30.24 -5.44
CA LEU A 20 -10.35 -30.00 -4.59
C LEU A 20 -10.70 -30.17 -3.11
N GLY A 21 -9.90 -30.97 -2.40
CA GLY A 21 -9.97 -31.09 -0.94
C GLY A 21 -9.68 -29.76 -0.24
N GLU A 22 -10.15 -29.58 1.00
CA GLU A 22 -9.94 -28.33 1.76
C GLU A 22 -8.44 -28.00 1.95
N ARG A 23 -7.57 -29.01 2.12
CA ARG A 23 -6.12 -28.81 2.22
C ARG A 23 -5.55 -28.20 0.93
N ALA A 24 -5.92 -28.74 -0.23
CA ALA A 24 -5.47 -28.21 -1.53
C ALA A 24 -5.93 -26.76 -1.75
N LYS A 25 -7.15 -26.41 -1.35
CA LYS A 25 -7.65 -25.02 -1.42
C LYS A 25 -6.85 -24.07 -0.53
N ILE A 26 -6.45 -24.53 0.67
CA ILE A 26 -5.62 -23.72 1.58
C ILE A 26 -4.22 -23.52 0.99
N HIS A 27 -3.58 -24.58 0.50
CA HIS A 27 -2.25 -24.47 -0.11
C HIS A 27 -2.28 -23.53 -1.34
N SER A 28 -3.23 -23.71 -2.25
CA SER A 28 -3.36 -22.84 -3.42
C SER A 28 -3.60 -21.37 -3.02
N PHE A 29 -4.39 -21.12 -1.98
CA PHE A 29 -4.61 -19.77 -1.45
C PHE A 29 -3.33 -19.17 -0.85
N VAL A 30 -2.58 -19.94 -0.05
CA VAL A 30 -1.31 -19.47 0.53
C VAL A 30 -0.29 -19.17 -0.56
N VAL A 31 -0.14 -20.07 -1.55
CA VAL A 31 0.75 -19.83 -2.70
C VAL A 31 0.36 -18.57 -3.46
N LEU A 32 -0.94 -18.36 -3.71
CA LEU A 32 -1.42 -17.14 -4.37
C LEU A 32 -1.07 -15.88 -3.56
N CYS A 33 -1.29 -15.90 -2.25
CA CYS A 33 -0.92 -14.79 -1.36
C CYS A 33 0.59 -14.52 -1.36
N LEU A 34 1.42 -15.58 -1.34
CA LEU A 34 2.87 -15.44 -1.42
C LEU A 34 3.30 -14.82 -2.76
N ILE A 35 2.80 -15.33 -3.88
CA ILE A 35 3.08 -14.73 -5.21
C ILE A 35 2.65 -13.25 -5.20
N TRP A 36 1.43 -12.96 -4.72
CA TRP A 36 0.90 -11.60 -4.69
C TRP A 36 1.76 -10.66 -3.86
N VAL A 37 2.24 -11.08 -2.69
CA VAL A 37 3.01 -10.23 -1.77
C VAL A 37 4.45 -10.03 -2.25
N PHE A 38 5.09 -11.05 -2.83
CA PHE A 38 6.51 -10.99 -3.21
C PHE A 38 6.76 -10.47 -4.63
N ALA A 39 5.77 -10.53 -5.53
CA ALA A 39 5.97 -10.12 -6.92
C ALA A 39 6.24 -8.62 -7.05
N GLY A 40 7.45 -8.26 -7.52
CA GLY A 40 7.84 -6.87 -7.77
C GLY A 40 8.37 -6.12 -6.55
N LEU A 41 8.76 -6.82 -5.47
CA LEU A 41 9.41 -6.17 -4.33
C LEU A 41 10.90 -5.90 -4.54
N PHE A 42 11.58 -6.72 -5.35
CA PHE A 42 13.03 -6.71 -5.49
C PHE A 42 13.47 -6.27 -6.88
N GLY A 43 14.72 -5.81 -6.96
CA GLY A 43 15.41 -5.58 -8.22
C GLY A 43 15.08 -4.26 -8.89
N HIS A 44 14.65 -3.26 -8.15
CA HIS A 44 14.46 -1.90 -8.65
C HIS A 44 14.85 -0.83 -7.62
N ALA A 45 15.32 0.30 -8.12
CA ALA A 45 15.62 1.48 -7.30
C ALA A 45 14.36 2.05 -6.63
N PRO A 46 14.49 2.90 -5.59
CA PRO A 46 13.35 3.64 -5.06
C PRO A 46 12.75 4.58 -6.12
N TRP A 47 11.47 4.38 -6.43
CA TRP A 47 10.76 5.20 -7.40
C TRP A 47 10.15 6.44 -6.73
N LYS A 48 9.96 7.52 -7.51
CA LYS A 48 9.42 8.80 -7.03
C LYS A 48 8.11 8.64 -6.25
N GLY A 49 7.93 9.46 -5.24
CA GLY A 49 6.75 9.53 -4.39
C GLY A 49 7.02 9.00 -2.98
N TYR A 50 6.10 8.25 -2.42
CA TYR A 50 6.21 7.73 -1.04
C TYR A 50 7.45 6.87 -0.80
N GLU A 51 7.98 6.23 -1.81
CA GLU A 51 9.10 5.32 -1.68
C GLU A 51 10.40 6.06 -1.38
N THR A 52 10.65 7.18 -2.07
CA THR A 52 11.82 8.01 -1.82
C THR A 52 11.78 8.65 -0.44
N GLN A 53 10.62 9.17 -0.05
CA GLN A 53 10.39 9.72 1.27
C GLN A 53 10.59 8.66 2.38
N SER A 54 10.04 7.45 2.16
CA SER A 54 10.16 6.39 3.15
C SER A 54 11.58 5.85 3.30
N ILE A 55 12.34 5.74 2.18
CA ILE A 55 13.73 5.26 2.26
C ILE A 55 14.65 6.29 2.89
N SER A 56 14.45 7.59 2.64
CA SER A 56 15.18 8.67 3.32
C SER A 56 14.86 8.70 4.82
N ALA A 57 13.59 8.54 5.23
CA ALA A 57 13.22 8.44 6.64
C ALA A 57 13.81 7.18 7.31
N ILE A 58 13.87 6.02 6.61
CA ILE A 58 14.55 4.81 7.09
C ILE A 58 16.06 5.05 7.23
N HIS A 59 16.67 5.76 6.28
CA HIS A 59 18.06 6.17 6.34
C HIS A 59 18.33 7.08 7.55
N ALA A 60 17.43 8.03 7.84
CA ALA A 60 17.50 8.85 9.04
C ALA A 60 17.45 8.02 10.34
N VAL A 61 16.59 6.97 10.40
CA VAL A 61 16.57 6.02 11.55
C VAL A 61 17.92 5.32 11.72
N LEU A 62 18.53 4.86 10.62
CA LEU A 62 19.84 4.18 10.65
C LEU A 62 20.97 5.13 11.09
N ASN A 63 20.82 6.43 10.82
CA ASN A 63 21.73 7.49 11.25
C ASN A 63 21.46 8.01 12.67
N GLY A 64 20.53 7.38 13.43
CA GLY A 64 20.28 7.67 14.84
C GLY A 64 19.07 8.55 15.14
N HIS A 65 18.36 9.07 14.13
CA HIS A 65 17.14 9.87 14.32
C HIS A 65 15.92 8.98 14.59
N LEU A 66 15.88 8.38 15.78
CA LEU A 66 14.89 7.35 16.10
C LEU A 66 13.49 7.92 16.40
N LEU A 67 13.41 9.06 17.08
CA LEU A 67 12.14 9.63 17.56
C LEU A 67 11.38 10.36 16.45
N ALA A 68 12.11 11.10 15.62
CA ALA A 68 11.59 11.90 14.53
C ALA A 68 12.33 11.62 13.21
N PRO A 69 12.07 10.46 12.56
CA PRO A 69 12.69 10.12 11.30
C PRO A 69 12.09 10.97 10.17
N LEU A 70 12.65 12.15 9.97
CA LEU A 70 12.29 13.06 8.88
C LEU A 70 12.96 12.60 7.59
N ALA A 71 12.22 12.56 6.49
CA ALA A 71 12.83 12.51 5.17
C ALA A 71 13.60 13.82 4.89
N ALA A 72 14.63 13.77 4.07
CA ALA A 72 15.47 14.92 3.82
C ALA A 72 14.72 16.13 3.22
N SER A 73 13.62 15.87 2.50
CA SER A 73 12.74 16.89 1.94
C SER A 73 11.74 17.48 2.94
N GLU A 74 11.55 16.86 4.12
CA GLU A 74 10.54 17.25 5.10
C GLU A 74 11.07 18.26 6.11
N THR A 75 10.24 19.25 6.42
CA THR A 75 10.48 20.23 7.49
C THR A 75 9.71 19.91 8.78
N SER A 76 8.79 18.95 8.71
CA SER A 76 7.96 18.51 9.83
C SER A 76 7.63 17.03 9.70
N LEU A 77 7.39 16.37 10.82
CA LEU A 77 7.07 14.96 10.84
C LEU A 77 5.70 14.69 10.20
N THR A 78 5.67 13.89 9.14
CA THR A 78 4.43 13.50 8.46
C THR A 78 3.81 12.25 9.09
N ASN A 79 4.64 11.24 9.38
CA ASN A 79 4.20 9.98 9.98
C ASN A 79 5.05 9.62 11.20
N PRO A 80 4.45 9.06 12.27
CA PRO A 80 5.17 8.48 13.39
C PRO A 80 6.07 7.29 12.98
N PRO A 81 7.03 6.87 13.82
CA PRO A 81 8.22 6.15 13.39
C PRO A 81 8.08 4.64 13.21
N LEU A 82 7.00 3.97 13.63
CA LEU A 82 6.92 2.51 13.70
C LEU A 82 7.24 1.80 12.38
N TYR A 83 6.72 2.32 11.28
CA TYR A 83 6.99 1.75 9.97
C TYR A 83 8.46 1.87 9.59
N TYR A 84 9.07 3.02 9.83
CA TYR A 84 10.48 3.29 9.55
C TYR A 84 11.41 2.50 10.45
N TRP A 85 11.09 2.32 11.74
CA TRP A 85 11.85 1.45 12.65
C TRP A 85 11.88 0.01 12.13
N THR A 86 10.70 -0.51 11.75
CA THR A 86 10.61 -1.89 11.24
C THR A 86 11.33 -2.02 9.90
N GLY A 87 11.24 -1.02 9.01
CA GLY A 87 12.00 -0.97 7.77
C GLY A 87 13.51 -0.91 7.98
N ALA A 88 13.98 -0.12 8.96
CA ALA A 88 15.39 -0.03 9.33
C ALA A 88 15.93 -1.33 9.93
N ILE A 89 15.14 -2.04 10.74
CA ILE A 89 15.53 -3.36 11.27
C ILE A 89 15.75 -4.35 10.13
N PHE A 90 14.80 -4.48 9.20
CA PHE A 90 14.95 -5.35 8.03
C PHE A 90 16.12 -4.89 7.14
N GLY A 91 16.24 -3.58 6.92
CA GLY A 91 17.37 -2.98 6.23
C GLY A 91 18.69 -3.42 6.84
N LYS A 92 18.91 -3.15 8.13
CA LYS A 92 20.16 -3.47 8.82
C LYS A 92 20.50 -4.96 8.82
N LEU A 93 19.49 -5.83 8.97
CA LEU A 93 19.70 -7.28 9.01
C LEU A 93 20.08 -7.87 7.64
N LEU A 94 19.55 -7.32 6.55
CA LEU A 94 19.64 -7.94 5.23
C LEU A 94 20.56 -7.19 4.25
N THR A 95 20.99 -5.96 4.58
CA THR A 95 21.93 -5.18 3.74
C THR A 95 23.23 -5.92 3.38
N PRO A 96 23.78 -6.84 4.19
CA PRO A 96 24.93 -7.63 3.77
C PRO A 96 24.68 -8.54 2.54
N PHE A 97 23.41 -8.81 2.21
CA PHE A 97 23.03 -9.72 1.14
C PHE A 97 22.35 -9.04 -0.04
N ILE A 98 21.59 -7.97 0.22
CA ILE A 98 20.79 -7.23 -0.77
C ILE A 98 20.86 -5.72 -0.50
N SER A 99 20.47 -4.90 -1.48
CA SER A 99 20.43 -3.44 -1.32
C SER A 99 19.54 -3.01 -0.16
N LEU A 100 19.87 -1.88 0.48
CA LEU A 100 19.09 -1.37 1.62
C LEU A 100 17.61 -1.15 1.26
N HIS A 101 17.32 -0.63 0.08
CA HIS A 101 15.94 -0.39 -0.35
C HIS A 101 15.17 -1.71 -0.58
N ASP A 102 15.79 -2.74 -1.16
CA ASP A 102 15.18 -4.06 -1.31
C ASP A 102 14.97 -4.76 0.04
N ALA A 103 15.96 -4.66 0.93
CA ALA A 103 15.88 -5.18 2.30
C ALA A 103 14.73 -4.52 3.09
N SER A 104 14.63 -3.18 3.00
CA SER A 104 13.56 -2.42 3.67
C SER A 104 12.18 -2.73 3.12
N ARG A 105 12.04 -3.01 1.80
CA ARG A 105 10.74 -3.38 1.20
C ARG A 105 10.17 -4.70 1.73
N LEU A 106 10.99 -5.60 2.25
CA LEU A 106 10.50 -6.84 2.87
C LEU A 106 9.56 -6.59 4.04
N ILE A 107 9.61 -5.42 4.65
CA ILE A 107 8.64 -5.05 5.71
C ILE A 107 7.21 -4.98 5.18
N ASN A 108 7.03 -4.63 3.90
CA ASN A 108 5.71 -4.66 3.26
C ASN A 108 5.11 -6.07 3.26
N THR A 109 5.93 -7.10 3.03
CA THR A 109 5.52 -8.50 3.10
C THR A 109 4.97 -8.85 4.48
N PHE A 110 5.67 -8.42 5.54
CA PHE A 110 5.25 -8.66 6.92
C PHE A 110 3.91 -7.98 7.22
N TRP A 111 3.82 -6.66 7.02
CA TRP A 111 2.60 -5.89 7.34
C TRP A 111 1.42 -6.30 6.47
N MET A 112 1.63 -6.50 5.17
CA MET A 112 0.55 -6.91 4.26
C MET A 112 0.10 -8.35 4.51
N GLY A 113 1.03 -9.28 4.77
CA GLY A 113 0.71 -10.65 5.14
C GLY A 113 -0.14 -10.71 6.42
N LEU A 114 0.22 -9.90 7.42
CA LEU A 114 -0.55 -9.77 8.65
C LEU A 114 -1.94 -9.16 8.39
N THR A 115 -2.04 -8.15 7.53
CA THR A 115 -3.32 -7.55 7.12
C THR A 115 -4.25 -8.59 6.48
N ILE A 116 -3.76 -9.37 5.50
CA ILE A 116 -4.52 -10.42 4.82
C ILE A 116 -5.01 -11.46 5.83
N LEU A 117 -4.14 -11.88 6.76
CA LEU A 117 -4.49 -12.80 7.84
C LEU A 117 -5.61 -12.25 8.73
N LEU A 118 -5.47 -11.01 9.21
CA LEU A 118 -6.43 -10.36 10.10
C LEU A 118 -7.80 -10.17 9.46
N ILE A 119 -7.85 -9.75 8.20
CA ILE A 119 -9.10 -9.65 7.42
C ILE A 119 -9.74 -11.04 7.29
N GLY A 120 -8.93 -12.06 6.98
CA GLY A 120 -9.40 -13.44 6.91
C GLY A 120 -10.00 -13.94 8.25
N MET A 121 -9.33 -13.65 9.36
CA MET A 121 -9.79 -14.04 10.70
C MET A 121 -11.05 -13.27 11.12
N ALA A 122 -11.11 -11.97 10.85
CA ALA A 122 -12.30 -11.15 11.12
C ALA A 122 -13.54 -11.68 10.37
N ASN A 123 -13.36 -12.02 9.09
CA ASN A 123 -14.46 -12.56 8.29
C ASN A 123 -14.88 -13.96 8.71
N ARG A 124 -13.95 -14.81 9.13
CA ARG A 124 -14.28 -16.12 9.73
C ARG A 124 -15.10 -15.96 11.02
N GLU A 125 -14.80 -14.92 11.82
CA GLU A 125 -15.55 -14.64 13.05
C GLU A 125 -16.97 -14.12 12.77
N LEU A 126 -17.11 -13.21 11.80
CA LEU A 126 -18.38 -12.56 11.47
C LEU A 126 -19.33 -13.44 10.64
N TRP A 127 -18.80 -14.21 9.69
CA TRP A 127 -19.58 -14.94 8.68
C TRP A 127 -19.42 -16.46 8.75
N GLY A 128 -18.44 -16.96 9.50
CA GLY A 128 -18.19 -18.39 9.66
C GLY A 128 -17.07 -18.94 8.75
N THR A 129 -16.94 -20.27 8.74
CA THR A 129 -15.88 -20.97 8.00
C THR A 129 -16.01 -20.78 6.49
N GLY A 130 -14.88 -20.59 5.80
CA GLY A 130 -14.82 -20.39 4.35
C GLY A 130 -14.92 -18.94 3.88
N PHE A 131 -15.54 -18.03 4.64
CA PHE A 131 -15.66 -16.63 4.28
C PHE A 131 -14.36 -15.84 4.49
N GLY A 132 -13.47 -16.29 5.39
CA GLY A 132 -12.18 -15.66 5.59
C GLY A 132 -11.31 -15.67 4.33
N ARG A 133 -11.19 -16.82 3.66
CA ARG A 133 -10.46 -16.92 2.37
C ARG A 133 -11.10 -16.04 1.31
N GLN A 134 -12.42 -16.00 1.27
CA GLN A 134 -13.16 -15.22 0.29
C GLN A 134 -12.92 -13.72 0.46
N ALA A 135 -12.91 -13.23 1.70
CA ALA A 135 -12.62 -11.83 2.00
C ALA A 135 -11.17 -11.45 1.63
N ALA A 136 -10.22 -12.32 1.97
CA ALA A 136 -8.82 -12.12 1.61
C ALA A 136 -8.62 -12.08 0.08
N LEU A 137 -9.29 -12.97 -0.67
CA LEU A 137 -9.25 -12.96 -2.14
C LEU A 137 -9.84 -11.68 -2.72
N ILE A 138 -10.98 -11.21 -2.22
CA ILE A 138 -11.59 -9.95 -2.68
C ILE A 138 -10.67 -8.76 -2.33
N PHE A 139 -10.04 -8.79 -1.15
CA PHE A 139 -9.11 -7.77 -0.71
C PHE A 139 -7.89 -7.68 -1.64
N ILE A 140 -7.15 -8.78 -1.85
CA ILE A 140 -5.99 -8.80 -2.74
C ILE A 140 -6.37 -8.62 -4.22
N GLY A 141 -7.60 -8.95 -4.59
CA GLY A 141 -8.17 -8.74 -5.93
C GLY A 141 -8.58 -7.29 -6.20
N SER A 142 -8.45 -6.37 -5.24
CA SER A 142 -8.83 -4.96 -5.45
C SER A 142 -7.75 -4.23 -6.25
N ILE A 143 -8.16 -3.62 -7.37
CA ILE A 143 -7.24 -3.05 -8.38
C ILE A 143 -6.33 -1.98 -7.80
N GLY A 144 -6.85 -1.05 -7.01
CA GLY A 144 -6.06 0.04 -6.44
C GLY A 144 -5.06 -0.40 -5.38
N LEU A 145 -5.22 -1.60 -4.81
CA LEU A 145 -4.32 -2.11 -3.78
C LEU A 145 -2.99 -2.60 -4.36
N ILE A 146 -2.99 -3.20 -5.56
CA ILE A 146 -1.84 -3.95 -6.09
C ILE A 146 -0.56 -3.11 -6.15
N PHE A 147 -0.64 -1.89 -6.66
CA PHE A 147 0.51 -1.00 -6.73
C PHE A 147 0.93 -0.49 -5.34
N ASN A 148 -0.04 0.01 -4.57
CA ASN A 148 0.22 0.61 -3.25
C ASN A 148 0.78 -0.38 -2.24
N ALA A 149 0.39 -1.65 -2.31
CA ALA A 149 0.89 -2.71 -1.42
C ALA A 149 2.37 -3.06 -1.63
N HIS A 150 2.93 -2.76 -2.82
CA HIS A 150 4.32 -3.07 -3.17
C HIS A 150 5.24 -1.85 -3.07
N THR A 151 4.69 -0.66 -2.85
CA THR A 151 5.44 0.57 -2.63
C THR A 151 5.81 0.73 -1.16
N LEU A 152 7.05 1.11 -0.87
CA LEU A 152 7.53 1.35 0.50
C LEU A 152 6.80 2.58 1.08
N MET A 153 5.84 2.35 2.00
CA MET A 153 5.05 3.43 2.59
C MET A 153 4.41 3.07 3.94
N PRO A 154 4.27 4.01 4.88
CA PRO A 154 3.61 3.79 6.19
C PRO A 154 2.15 3.33 6.09
N GLY A 155 1.46 3.67 5.00
CA GLY A 155 0.06 3.31 4.76
C GLY A 155 -0.24 1.82 4.91
N ILE A 156 0.75 0.94 4.68
CA ILE A 156 0.61 -0.52 4.81
C ILE A 156 0.54 -0.92 6.30
N ALA A 157 1.37 -0.34 7.17
CA ALA A 157 1.31 -0.59 8.61
C ALA A 157 0.04 0.01 9.23
N ILE A 158 -0.41 1.19 8.75
CA ILE A 158 -1.70 1.78 9.12
C ILE A 158 -2.83 0.80 8.82
N LEU A 159 -2.86 0.24 7.61
CA LEU A 159 -3.87 -0.73 7.18
C LEU A 159 -3.88 -1.98 8.07
N THR A 160 -2.70 -2.42 8.53
CA THR A 160 -2.57 -3.53 9.47
C THR A 160 -3.16 -3.18 10.84
N GLY A 161 -2.84 -2.01 11.39
CA GLY A 161 -3.38 -1.55 12.66
C GLY A 161 -4.91 -1.43 12.65
N LEU A 162 -5.46 -0.86 11.57
CA LEU A 162 -6.90 -0.78 11.34
C LEU A 162 -7.55 -2.17 11.22
N SER A 163 -6.89 -3.13 10.53
CA SER A 163 -7.38 -4.52 10.41
C SER A 163 -7.32 -5.25 11.75
N MET A 164 -6.29 -5.00 12.58
CA MET A 164 -6.20 -5.50 13.95
C MET A 164 -7.38 -5.01 14.80
N ALA A 165 -7.65 -3.72 14.76
CA ALA A 165 -8.75 -3.12 15.51
C ALA A 165 -10.10 -3.65 15.02
N PHE A 166 -10.30 -3.74 13.72
CA PHE A 166 -11.51 -4.30 13.11
C PHE A 166 -11.75 -5.76 13.56
N TYR A 167 -10.71 -6.60 13.54
CA TYR A 167 -10.81 -7.97 14.05
C TYR A 167 -11.03 -8.00 15.56
N GLY A 168 -10.37 -7.13 16.31
CA GLY A 168 -10.61 -6.95 17.74
C GLY A 168 -12.10 -6.68 18.04
N LEU A 169 -12.70 -5.71 17.35
CA LEU A 169 -14.13 -5.40 17.47
C LEU A 169 -15.02 -6.60 17.10
N ALA A 170 -14.68 -7.34 16.05
CA ALA A 170 -15.42 -8.55 15.65
C ALA A 170 -15.42 -9.63 16.75
N LEU A 171 -14.32 -9.75 17.51
CA LEU A 171 -14.19 -10.71 18.62
C LEU A 171 -14.89 -10.31 19.91
N SER A 172 -15.28 -9.04 20.08
CA SER A 172 -15.69 -8.43 21.36
C SER A 172 -16.75 -9.21 22.14
N LYS A 173 -17.66 -9.88 21.43
CA LYS A 173 -18.74 -10.66 22.05
C LYS A 173 -18.32 -12.04 22.53
N ARG A 174 -17.39 -12.69 21.83
CA ARG A 174 -17.03 -14.10 22.09
C ARG A 174 -15.78 -14.24 22.93
N ARG A 175 -14.79 -13.38 22.71
CA ARG A 175 -13.44 -13.46 23.31
C ARG A 175 -12.97 -12.09 23.80
N PRO A 176 -13.55 -11.55 24.88
CA PRO A 176 -13.34 -10.15 25.29
C PRO A 176 -11.89 -9.80 25.58
N PHE A 177 -11.11 -10.68 26.20
CA PHE A 177 -9.70 -10.41 26.49
C PHE A 177 -8.85 -10.33 25.21
N ARG A 178 -8.97 -11.29 24.30
CA ARG A 178 -8.28 -11.26 23.00
C ARG A 178 -8.72 -10.06 22.16
N SER A 179 -10.00 -9.71 22.23
CA SER A 179 -10.55 -8.52 21.61
C SER A 179 -9.88 -7.25 22.14
N ALA A 180 -9.75 -7.12 23.47
CA ALA A 180 -9.12 -5.95 24.09
C ALA A 180 -7.64 -5.81 23.70
N VAL A 181 -6.90 -6.93 23.68
CA VAL A 181 -5.49 -6.92 23.24
C VAL A 181 -5.37 -6.50 21.78
N LEU A 182 -6.14 -7.11 20.87
CA LEU A 182 -6.07 -6.79 19.45
C LEU A 182 -6.52 -5.35 19.16
N LEU A 183 -7.56 -4.88 19.82
CA LEU A 183 -8.04 -3.51 19.66
C LEU A 183 -7.01 -2.50 20.22
N GLY A 184 -6.45 -2.77 21.41
CA GLY A 184 -5.46 -1.89 22.05
C GLY A 184 -4.13 -1.84 21.27
N VAL A 185 -3.60 -2.98 20.83
CA VAL A 185 -2.41 -3.02 19.95
C VAL A 185 -2.73 -2.40 18.60
N GLY A 186 -3.92 -2.64 18.04
CA GLY A 186 -4.36 -2.01 16.80
C GLY A 186 -4.42 -0.48 16.87
N LEU A 187 -4.88 0.08 18.00
CA LEU A 187 -4.81 1.53 18.30
C LEU A 187 -3.36 2.02 18.31
N GLY A 188 -2.47 1.30 19.02
CA GLY A 188 -1.06 1.63 19.10
C GLY A 188 -0.34 1.59 17.75
N VAL A 189 -0.49 0.51 16.99
CA VAL A 189 0.11 0.35 15.66
C VAL A 189 -0.41 1.42 14.69
N SER A 190 -1.71 1.69 14.70
CA SER A 190 -2.31 2.73 13.86
C SER A 190 -1.76 4.12 14.19
N PHE A 191 -1.64 4.44 15.48
CA PHE A 191 -1.10 5.71 15.93
C PHE A 191 0.39 5.85 15.59
N LEU A 192 1.20 4.87 15.93
CA LEU A 192 2.66 4.91 15.69
C LEU A 192 3.05 4.79 14.20
N SER A 193 2.09 4.49 13.31
CA SER A 193 2.34 4.44 11.85
C SER A 193 1.72 5.62 11.09
N GLY A 194 0.61 6.19 11.57
CA GLY A 194 -0.15 7.20 10.83
C GLY A 194 -0.70 8.35 11.67
N GLY A 195 -0.31 8.43 12.94
CA GLY A 195 -0.72 9.53 13.83
C GLY A 195 -2.20 9.48 14.22
N LEU A 196 -2.80 10.66 14.34
CA LEU A 196 -4.13 10.82 14.92
C LEU A 196 -5.27 10.31 14.02
N MET A 197 -5.17 10.41 12.70
CA MET A 197 -6.28 10.07 11.79
C MET A 197 -6.70 8.59 11.87
N PRO A 198 -5.82 7.60 11.70
CA PRO A 198 -6.22 6.20 11.84
C PRO A 198 -6.60 5.84 13.27
N LEU A 199 -5.98 6.47 14.28
CA LEU A 199 -6.39 6.33 15.69
C LEU A 199 -7.85 6.76 15.88
N LEU A 200 -8.22 7.96 15.42
CA LEU A 200 -9.58 8.48 15.51
C LEU A 200 -10.59 7.64 14.73
N THR A 201 -10.18 7.05 13.60
CA THR A 201 -11.04 6.11 12.84
C THR A 201 -11.46 4.92 13.70
N ILE A 202 -10.55 4.34 14.47
CA ILE A 202 -10.83 3.22 15.37
C ILE A 202 -11.71 3.69 16.53
N ILE A 203 -11.36 4.80 17.17
CA ILE A 203 -12.10 5.36 18.31
C ILE A 203 -13.53 5.69 17.88
N LEU A 204 -13.71 6.41 16.79
CA LEU A 204 -15.02 6.79 16.26
C LEU A 204 -15.85 5.55 15.96
N SER A 205 -15.29 4.56 15.26
CA SER A 205 -15.98 3.29 14.98
C SER A 205 -16.40 2.58 16.26
N SER A 206 -15.52 2.53 17.25
CA SER A 206 -15.78 1.86 18.53
C SER A 206 -16.88 2.53 19.36
N LEU A 207 -16.99 3.85 19.29
CA LEU A 207 -18.00 4.63 20.02
C LEU A 207 -19.35 4.68 19.30
N LEU A 208 -19.35 4.76 17.97
CA LEU A 208 -20.58 4.77 17.17
C LEU A 208 -21.36 3.44 17.22
N LEU A 209 -20.67 2.32 17.36
CA LEU A 209 -21.33 1.01 17.46
C LEU A 209 -22.34 0.93 18.61
N PRO A 210 -22.01 1.21 19.89
CA PRO A 210 -22.99 1.18 20.98
C PRO A 210 -23.94 2.38 20.94
N LEU A 211 -23.57 3.48 20.28
CA LEU A 211 -24.45 4.64 20.15
C LEU A 211 -25.67 4.30 19.29
N PHE A 212 -25.47 3.69 18.13
CA PHE A 212 -26.53 3.40 17.18
C PHE A 212 -27.16 2.02 17.35
N PHE A 213 -26.48 1.05 17.98
CA PHE A 213 -26.96 -0.33 18.01
C PHE A 213 -26.95 -0.93 19.42
N GLU A 214 -28.12 -1.32 19.91
CA GLU A 214 -28.28 -1.94 21.24
C GLU A 214 -27.47 -3.23 21.41
N VAL A 215 -27.28 -3.98 20.34
CA VAL A 215 -26.52 -5.23 20.32
C VAL A 215 -25.07 -5.05 20.85
N TRP A 216 -24.54 -3.85 20.80
CA TRP A 216 -23.20 -3.48 21.28
C TRP A 216 -23.21 -2.87 22.69
N ARG A 217 -24.37 -2.51 23.28
CA ARG A 217 -24.52 -1.91 24.62
C ARG A 217 -24.37 -2.93 25.74
N THR A 218 -23.32 -3.77 25.71
CA THR A 218 -23.09 -4.82 26.70
C THR A 218 -21.99 -4.43 27.70
N ARG A 219 -22.07 -4.96 28.94
CA ARG A 219 -21.00 -4.78 29.95
C ARG A 219 -19.67 -5.33 29.44
N ARG A 220 -19.68 -6.44 28.69
CA ARG A 220 -18.47 -7.03 28.09
C ARG A 220 -17.82 -6.10 27.06
N TYR A 221 -18.62 -5.42 26.23
CA TYR A 221 -18.11 -4.49 25.23
C TYR A 221 -17.46 -3.28 25.91
N ARG A 222 -18.07 -2.71 26.94
CA ARG A 222 -17.47 -1.61 27.74
C ARG A 222 -16.14 -2.00 28.35
N LEU A 223 -16.08 -3.20 28.94
CA LEU A 223 -14.83 -3.75 29.49
C LEU A 223 -13.75 -3.90 28.40
N VAL A 224 -14.11 -4.37 27.19
CA VAL A 224 -13.19 -4.44 26.05
C VAL A 224 -12.65 -3.07 25.71
N LEU A 225 -13.49 -2.02 25.61
CA LEU A 225 -13.05 -0.67 25.32
C LEU A 225 -12.11 -0.12 26.41
N SER A 226 -12.45 -0.30 27.70
CA SER A 226 -11.61 0.18 28.79
C SER A 226 -10.25 -0.53 28.82
N LEU A 227 -10.21 -1.86 28.66
CA LEU A 227 -8.96 -2.61 28.60
C LEU A 227 -8.14 -2.28 27.36
N SER A 228 -8.77 -2.11 26.19
CA SER A 228 -8.05 -1.74 24.97
C SER A 228 -7.43 -0.36 25.06
N PHE A 229 -8.13 0.60 25.67
CA PHE A 229 -7.56 1.91 25.97
C PHE A 229 -6.32 1.80 26.87
N LEU A 230 -6.42 1.05 27.98
CA LEU A 230 -5.29 0.84 28.89
C LEU A 230 -4.08 0.20 28.18
N ILE A 231 -4.33 -0.80 27.33
CA ILE A 231 -3.27 -1.47 26.53
C ILE A 231 -2.65 -0.53 25.50
N SER A 232 -3.42 0.42 24.96
CA SER A 232 -2.91 1.37 23.96
C SER A 232 -2.07 2.50 24.59
N LEU A 233 -2.25 2.82 25.89
CA LEU A 233 -1.56 3.93 26.55
C LEU A 233 -0.03 3.93 26.38
N PRO A 234 0.70 2.82 26.56
CA PRO A 234 2.16 2.82 26.35
C PRO A 234 2.56 3.29 24.95
N PHE A 235 1.82 2.87 23.92
CA PHE A 235 2.11 3.24 22.53
C PHE A 235 1.81 4.72 22.26
N LEU A 236 0.72 5.24 22.84
CA LEU A 236 0.29 6.61 22.63
C LEU A 236 1.14 7.60 23.42
N VAL A 237 1.41 7.28 24.70
CA VAL A 237 2.03 8.22 25.63
C VAL A 237 3.55 8.19 25.53
N LEU A 238 4.17 7.00 25.51
CA LEU A 238 5.63 6.89 25.59
C LEU A 238 6.33 7.62 24.44
N TRP A 239 5.94 7.33 23.19
CA TRP A 239 6.56 7.97 22.04
C TRP A 239 6.27 9.48 21.99
N SER A 240 5.02 9.90 22.23
CA SER A 240 4.66 11.32 22.24
C SER A 240 5.38 12.10 23.32
N PHE A 241 5.55 11.50 24.52
CA PHE A 241 6.31 12.08 25.61
C PHE A 241 7.81 12.19 25.30
N LEU A 242 8.42 11.12 24.76
CA LEU A 242 9.83 11.15 24.36
C LEU A 242 10.09 12.19 23.26
N LEU A 243 9.20 12.26 22.26
CA LEU A 243 9.30 13.25 21.19
C LEU A 243 9.18 14.69 21.77
N TRP A 244 8.22 14.92 22.67
CA TRP A 244 8.05 16.21 23.32
C TRP A 244 9.27 16.58 24.19
N TRP A 245 9.89 15.60 24.85
CA TRP A 245 11.01 15.83 25.76
C TRP A 245 12.33 16.10 25.03
N PHE A 246 12.64 15.33 24.00
CA PHE A 246 13.92 15.40 23.29
C PHE A 246 13.89 16.27 22.03
N GLU A 247 12.74 16.39 21.36
CA GLU A 247 12.57 17.04 20.07
C GLU A 247 11.36 17.98 20.08
N HIS A 248 11.35 18.90 21.07
CA HIS A 248 10.19 19.76 21.36
C HIS A 248 9.67 20.53 20.14
N ASP A 249 10.57 21.12 19.36
CA ASP A 249 10.20 21.91 18.17
C ASP A 249 9.53 21.06 17.08
N ILE A 250 10.02 19.83 16.90
CA ILE A 250 9.43 18.89 15.93
C ILE A 250 8.06 18.43 16.42
N PHE A 251 7.92 18.16 17.73
CA PHE A 251 6.63 17.81 18.32
C PHE A 251 5.59 18.92 18.13
N MET A 252 5.96 20.18 18.40
CA MET A 252 5.05 21.33 18.25
C MET A 252 4.64 21.54 16.80
N LYS A 253 5.58 21.42 15.84
CA LYS A 253 5.29 21.48 14.42
C LYS A 253 4.39 20.33 13.98
N TRP A 254 4.61 19.11 14.48
CA TRP A 254 3.78 17.94 14.16
C TRP A 254 2.33 18.14 14.61
N ILE A 255 2.10 18.66 15.82
CA ILE A 255 0.74 18.96 16.31
C ILE A 255 0.10 20.08 15.49
N GLN A 256 0.82 21.17 15.22
CA GLN A 256 0.32 22.30 14.43
C GLN A 256 -0.05 21.90 12.99
N ASN A 257 0.74 21.01 12.38
CA ASN A 257 0.49 20.51 11.03
C ASN A 257 -0.58 19.40 10.96
N THR A 258 -1.09 18.96 12.12
CA THR A 258 -2.20 18.01 12.16
C THR A 258 -3.53 18.76 11.99
N HIS A 259 -3.74 19.32 10.80
CA HIS A 259 -4.95 20.07 10.43
C HIS A 259 -6.13 19.09 10.25
N LEU A 260 -6.94 18.94 11.28
CA LEU A 260 -8.18 18.16 11.25
C LEU A 260 -9.34 19.08 10.83
N PHE A 261 -10.13 18.64 9.86
CA PHE A 261 -11.39 19.29 9.45
C PHE A 261 -11.28 20.65 8.73
N GLU A 262 -10.11 21.04 8.23
CA GLU A 262 -9.94 22.32 7.50
C GLU A 262 -10.53 22.30 6.09
N THR A 263 -10.47 21.16 5.40
CA THR A 263 -10.98 21.01 4.04
C THR A 263 -11.82 19.75 3.90
N GLN A 264 -12.83 19.78 3.02
CA GLN A 264 -13.66 18.62 2.74
C GLN A 264 -13.42 18.11 1.32
N ASN A 265 -12.65 17.05 1.18
CA ASN A 265 -12.28 16.45 -0.10
C ASN A 265 -13.13 15.20 -0.46
N TYR A 266 -14.38 15.11 0.04
CA TYR A 266 -15.25 13.96 -0.15
C TYR A 266 -15.44 13.56 -1.62
N MET A 267 -15.49 14.53 -2.53
CA MET A 267 -15.70 14.28 -3.95
C MET A 267 -14.53 13.54 -4.60
N PHE A 268 -13.29 13.83 -4.17
CA PHE A 268 -12.11 13.09 -4.64
C PHE A 268 -12.22 11.61 -4.27
N TYR A 269 -12.57 11.33 -3.02
CA TYR A 269 -12.70 9.95 -2.54
C TYR A 269 -13.86 9.21 -3.20
N LEU A 270 -15.02 9.83 -3.34
CA LEU A 270 -16.16 9.23 -4.03
C LEU A 270 -15.86 8.86 -5.49
N LYS A 271 -15.20 9.75 -6.23
CA LYS A 271 -14.80 9.49 -7.63
C LYS A 271 -13.82 8.34 -7.76
N ASN A 272 -12.84 8.28 -6.86
CA ASN A 272 -11.77 7.29 -6.93
C ASN A 272 -12.12 5.95 -6.27
N LEU A 273 -13.07 5.92 -5.33
CA LEU A 273 -13.43 4.73 -4.58
C LEU A 273 -13.88 3.57 -5.48
N ALA A 274 -14.65 3.87 -6.53
CA ALA A 274 -15.25 2.84 -7.37
C ALA A 274 -14.21 1.99 -8.12
N TRP A 275 -13.24 2.62 -8.76
CA TRP A 275 -12.19 1.90 -9.47
C TRP A 275 -11.13 1.32 -8.54
N PHE A 276 -10.77 2.06 -7.48
CA PHE A 276 -9.73 1.63 -6.53
C PHE A 276 -10.14 0.34 -5.82
N THR A 277 -11.39 0.26 -5.35
CA THR A 277 -11.89 -0.88 -4.59
C THR A 277 -12.58 -1.94 -5.45
N TRP A 278 -12.54 -1.82 -6.78
CA TRP A 278 -13.11 -2.84 -7.67
C TRP A 278 -12.42 -4.20 -7.47
N PRO A 279 -13.12 -5.34 -7.32
CA PRO A 279 -14.57 -5.53 -7.39
C PRO A 279 -15.28 -5.47 -6.03
N ALA A 280 -14.60 -5.12 -4.93
CA ALA A 280 -15.16 -5.15 -3.58
C ALA A 280 -16.40 -4.24 -3.42
N LEU A 281 -16.35 -3.01 -3.97
CA LEU A 281 -17.46 -2.06 -3.82
C LEU A 281 -18.78 -2.53 -4.45
N PRO A 282 -18.85 -2.93 -5.73
CA PRO A 282 -20.11 -3.39 -6.32
C PRO A 282 -20.63 -4.67 -5.64
N LEU A 283 -19.75 -5.57 -5.20
CA LEU A 283 -20.13 -6.76 -4.46
C LEU A 283 -20.68 -6.41 -3.05
N ALA A 284 -20.06 -5.46 -2.36
CA ALA A 284 -20.56 -4.95 -1.09
C ALA A 284 -21.89 -4.21 -1.25
N GLY A 285 -22.02 -3.38 -2.29
CA GLY A 285 -23.27 -2.70 -2.65
C GLY A 285 -24.43 -3.66 -2.88
N TRP A 286 -24.16 -4.74 -3.62
CA TRP A 286 -25.12 -5.85 -3.76
C TRP A 286 -25.52 -6.44 -2.42
N GLY A 287 -24.54 -6.69 -1.53
CA GLY A 287 -24.79 -7.21 -0.19
C GLY A 287 -25.66 -6.28 0.65
N ILE A 288 -25.37 -5.00 0.66
CA ILE A 288 -26.16 -3.99 1.37
C ILE A 288 -27.61 -3.96 0.83
N TRP A 289 -27.77 -3.94 -0.48
CA TRP A 289 -29.08 -4.00 -1.12
C TRP A 289 -29.86 -5.27 -0.75
N LYS A 290 -29.23 -6.46 -0.89
CA LYS A 290 -29.87 -7.76 -0.65
C LYS A 290 -30.31 -7.92 0.81
N TYR A 291 -29.46 -7.49 1.74
CA TYR A 291 -29.67 -7.67 3.18
C TYR A 291 -30.14 -6.39 3.89
N ARG A 292 -30.67 -5.39 3.19
CA ARG A 292 -31.06 -4.08 3.72
C ARG A 292 -31.92 -4.10 4.98
N ARG A 293 -32.78 -5.13 5.14
CA ARG A 293 -33.61 -5.32 6.34
C ARG A 293 -32.82 -5.87 7.53
N LYS A 294 -31.70 -6.54 7.30
CA LYS A 294 -30.85 -7.15 8.33
C LYS A 294 -29.70 -6.24 8.77
N LEU A 295 -29.49 -5.12 8.11
CA LEU A 295 -28.36 -4.20 8.38
C LEU A 295 -28.41 -3.66 9.81
N TRP A 296 -29.60 -3.35 10.30
CA TRP A 296 -29.80 -2.74 11.61
C TRP A 296 -29.86 -3.77 12.76
N THR A 297 -30.02 -5.04 12.46
CA THR A 297 -30.22 -6.08 13.49
C THR A 297 -29.01 -6.99 13.69
N GLN A 298 -28.13 -7.12 12.69
CA GLN A 298 -27.02 -8.08 12.74
C GLN A 298 -25.65 -7.40 12.80
N ALA A 299 -24.87 -7.76 13.83
CA ALA A 299 -23.53 -7.20 14.08
C ALA A 299 -22.55 -7.36 12.91
N LYS A 300 -22.69 -8.42 12.09
CA LYS A 300 -21.85 -8.69 10.92
C LYS A 300 -21.98 -7.66 9.79
N PHE A 301 -23.09 -6.88 9.77
CA PHE A 301 -23.27 -5.75 8.87
C PHE A 301 -22.97 -4.43 9.57
N GLN A 302 -23.35 -4.30 10.85
CA GLN A 302 -23.21 -3.06 11.62
C GLN A 302 -21.74 -2.64 11.73
N LEU A 303 -20.84 -3.58 12.09
CA LEU A 303 -19.42 -3.30 12.25
C LEU A 303 -18.78 -2.77 10.95
N PRO A 304 -18.86 -3.45 9.79
CA PRO A 304 -18.23 -2.93 8.58
C PRO A 304 -18.89 -1.64 8.07
N ILE A 305 -20.20 -1.44 8.24
CA ILE A 305 -20.86 -0.19 7.83
C ILE A 305 -20.36 0.99 8.67
N ILE A 306 -20.33 0.85 10.00
CA ILE A 306 -19.82 1.92 10.88
C ILE A 306 -18.35 2.19 10.60
N PHE A 307 -17.56 1.14 10.41
CA PHE A 307 -16.14 1.30 10.08
C PHE A 307 -15.93 2.03 8.74
N PHE A 308 -16.72 1.72 7.74
CA PHE A 308 -16.72 2.42 6.46
C PHE A 308 -17.07 3.91 6.62
N ILE A 309 -18.15 4.22 7.36
CA ILE A 309 -18.60 5.59 7.61
C ILE A 309 -17.53 6.38 8.37
N SER A 310 -16.98 5.81 9.45
CA SER A 310 -15.91 6.45 10.24
C SER A 310 -14.67 6.73 9.39
N THR A 311 -14.25 5.75 8.58
CA THR A 311 -13.15 5.91 7.62
C THR A 311 -13.46 7.04 6.63
N PHE A 312 -14.67 7.08 6.07
CA PHE A 312 -15.06 8.08 5.08
C PHE A 312 -15.05 9.50 5.67
N ILE A 313 -15.64 9.68 6.85
CA ILE A 313 -15.69 10.98 7.53
C ILE A 313 -14.26 11.51 7.76
N LEU A 314 -13.38 10.69 8.36
CA LEU A 314 -12.05 11.15 8.73
C LEU A 314 -11.14 11.30 7.52
N THR A 315 -11.20 10.38 6.55
CA THR A 315 -10.40 10.50 5.33
C THR A 315 -10.80 11.73 4.49
N SER A 316 -12.11 12.04 4.43
CA SER A 316 -12.59 13.22 3.71
C SER A 316 -12.21 14.56 4.38
N SER A 317 -11.82 14.51 5.65
CA SER A 317 -11.38 15.68 6.42
C SER A 317 -9.88 15.95 6.32
N TYR A 318 -9.15 15.17 5.51
CA TYR A 318 -7.71 15.38 5.30
C TYR A 318 -7.45 16.51 4.31
N THR A 319 -6.43 17.32 4.57
CA THR A 319 -6.05 18.46 3.72
C THR A 319 -5.48 18.01 2.38
N THR A 320 -4.74 16.89 2.38
CA THR A 320 -4.11 16.35 1.17
C THR A 320 -4.93 15.21 0.58
N THR A 321 -5.23 15.29 -0.72
CA THR A 321 -5.92 14.22 -1.44
C THR A 321 -4.92 13.20 -1.97
N ASN A 322 -5.03 11.94 -1.52
CA ASN A 322 -4.20 10.87 -2.02
C ASN A 322 -4.95 9.55 -2.10
N GLN A 323 -4.63 8.75 -3.12
CA GLN A 323 -5.25 7.43 -3.34
C GLN A 323 -4.88 6.41 -2.26
N VAL A 324 -3.76 6.56 -1.56
CA VAL A 324 -3.34 5.69 -0.45
C VAL A 324 -4.40 5.66 0.66
N PHE A 325 -5.07 6.78 0.91
CA PHE A 325 -6.15 6.86 1.89
C PHE A 325 -7.43 6.09 1.51
N LEU A 326 -7.48 5.49 0.31
CA LEU A 326 -8.54 4.58 -0.08
C LEU A 326 -8.32 3.15 0.39
N MET A 327 -7.10 2.77 0.78
CA MET A 327 -6.80 1.40 1.24
C MET A 327 -7.64 0.95 2.44
N PRO A 328 -7.86 1.77 3.49
CA PRO A 328 -8.67 1.37 4.64
C PRO A 328 -10.11 0.97 4.32
N PHE A 329 -10.70 1.51 3.24
CA PHE A 329 -12.06 1.14 2.81
C PHE A 329 -12.17 -0.32 2.37
N LEU A 330 -11.06 -0.94 1.98
CA LEU A 330 -11.05 -2.34 1.56
C LEU A 330 -11.38 -3.30 2.72
N ILE A 331 -11.10 -2.93 3.97
CA ILE A 331 -11.39 -3.76 5.14
C ILE A 331 -12.91 -4.00 5.26
N PRO A 332 -13.75 -2.98 5.38
CA PRO A 332 -15.21 -3.17 5.49
C PRO A 332 -15.84 -3.66 4.19
N LEU A 333 -15.37 -3.18 3.03
CA LEU A 333 -15.94 -3.56 1.74
C LEU A 333 -15.70 -5.02 1.40
N SER A 334 -14.48 -5.53 1.59
CA SER A 334 -14.19 -6.97 1.38
C SER A 334 -14.97 -7.86 2.36
N THR A 335 -15.24 -7.35 3.57
CA THR A 335 -16.03 -8.05 4.58
C THR A 335 -17.49 -8.22 4.14
N ILE A 336 -18.15 -7.16 3.72
CA ILE A 336 -19.54 -7.21 3.24
C ILE A 336 -19.62 -8.02 1.93
N ALA A 337 -18.69 -7.78 1.01
CA ALA A 337 -18.61 -8.47 -0.27
C ALA A 337 -18.49 -10.00 -0.10
N ALA A 338 -17.56 -10.44 0.77
CA ALA A 338 -17.39 -11.87 1.05
C ALA A 338 -18.64 -12.51 1.63
N GLY A 339 -19.29 -11.85 2.60
CA GLY A 339 -20.50 -12.35 3.23
C GLY A 339 -21.71 -12.43 2.30
N SER A 340 -21.71 -11.68 1.21
CA SER A 340 -22.82 -11.61 0.27
C SER A 340 -22.59 -12.35 -1.05
N ILE A 341 -21.38 -12.86 -1.28
CA ILE A 341 -21.01 -13.49 -2.56
C ILE A 341 -21.92 -14.64 -2.97
N GLU A 342 -22.37 -15.45 -2.01
CA GLU A 342 -23.25 -16.59 -2.28
C GLU A 342 -24.66 -16.17 -2.73
N SER A 343 -25.09 -14.96 -2.34
CA SER A 343 -26.37 -14.40 -2.72
C SER A 343 -26.38 -13.75 -4.11
N LEU A 344 -25.22 -13.68 -4.78
CA LEU A 344 -25.09 -13.07 -6.10
C LEU A 344 -25.88 -13.89 -7.13
N ARG A 345 -26.59 -13.20 -8.03
CA ARG A 345 -27.29 -13.88 -9.13
C ARG A 345 -26.28 -14.57 -10.05
N ARG A 346 -26.60 -15.78 -10.54
CA ARG A 346 -25.72 -16.56 -11.44
C ARG A 346 -25.25 -15.77 -12.64
N GLY A 347 -26.12 -14.94 -13.25
CA GLY A 347 -25.76 -14.07 -14.37
C GLY A 347 -24.72 -13.02 -13.99
N ALA A 348 -24.83 -12.39 -12.81
CA ALA A 348 -23.85 -11.40 -12.36
C ALA A 348 -22.51 -12.05 -12.01
N ALA A 349 -22.52 -13.23 -11.37
CA ALA A 349 -21.29 -13.99 -11.12
C ALA A 349 -20.63 -14.44 -12.44
N GLY A 350 -21.42 -14.88 -13.42
CA GLY A 350 -20.95 -15.21 -14.77
C GLY A 350 -20.35 -14.00 -15.48
N ALA A 351 -21.02 -12.84 -15.44
CA ALA A 351 -20.53 -11.61 -16.05
C ALA A 351 -19.17 -11.16 -15.45
N LEU A 352 -19.05 -11.17 -14.11
CA LEU A 352 -17.79 -10.82 -13.45
C LEU A 352 -16.66 -11.80 -13.84
N ASN A 353 -16.98 -13.11 -13.91
CA ASN A 353 -16.00 -14.12 -14.29
C ASN A 353 -15.53 -13.94 -15.74
N TRP A 354 -16.45 -13.77 -16.70
CA TRP A 354 -16.11 -13.56 -18.10
C TRP A 354 -15.37 -12.23 -18.34
N PHE A 355 -15.81 -11.17 -17.67
CA PHE A 355 -15.11 -9.90 -17.72
C PHE A 355 -13.66 -10.04 -17.24
N GLY A 356 -13.44 -10.72 -16.10
CA GLY A 356 -12.09 -10.99 -15.58
C GLY A 356 -11.25 -11.84 -16.55
N ILE A 357 -11.82 -12.89 -17.13
CA ILE A 357 -11.12 -13.73 -18.11
C ILE A 357 -10.66 -12.90 -19.32
N ILE A 358 -11.56 -12.14 -19.93
CA ILE A 358 -11.24 -11.32 -21.10
C ILE A 358 -10.18 -10.26 -20.72
N LEU A 359 -10.40 -9.53 -19.64
CA LEU A 359 -9.51 -8.45 -19.19
C LEU A 359 -8.08 -8.97 -18.96
N PHE A 360 -7.94 -9.97 -18.08
CA PHE A 360 -6.60 -10.45 -17.69
C PHE A 360 -5.92 -11.24 -18.80
N SER A 361 -6.65 -11.99 -19.64
CA SER A 361 -6.07 -12.64 -20.82
C SER A 361 -5.53 -11.60 -21.81
N THR A 362 -6.26 -10.49 -22.03
CA THR A 362 -5.78 -9.38 -22.85
C THR A 362 -4.54 -8.72 -22.27
N ILE A 363 -4.53 -8.46 -20.95
CA ILE A 363 -3.36 -7.86 -20.27
C ILE A 363 -2.14 -8.79 -20.38
N ILE A 364 -2.31 -10.08 -20.11
CA ILE A 364 -1.25 -11.09 -20.21
C ILE A 364 -0.72 -11.16 -21.65
N PHE A 365 -1.61 -11.18 -22.64
CA PHE A 365 -1.21 -11.16 -24.04
C PHE A 365 -0.40 -9.90 -24.39
N LEU A 366 -0.83 -8.72 -23.97
CA LEU A 366 -0.11 -7.47 -24.20
C LEU A 366 1.26 -7.43 -23.52
N ILE A 367 1.39 -7.98 -22.31
CA ILE A 367 2.67 -8.11 -21.60
C ILE A 367 3.64 -8.97 -22.44
N TRP A 368 3.19 -10.14 -22.91
CA TRP A 368 4.00 -11.02 -23.74
C TRP A 368 4.34 -10.40 -25.10
N LEU A 369 3.36 -9.75 -25.75
CA LEU A 369 3.56 -9.07 -27.03
C LEU A 369 4.64 -7.98 -26.92
N GLY A 370 4.55 -7.15 -25.91
CA GLY A 370 5.53 -6.08 -25.70
C GLY A 370 6.91 -6.62 -25.34
N TRP A 371 7.00 -7.64 -24.47
CA TRP A 371 8.27 -8.29 -24.12
C TRP A 371 8.92 -8.95 -25.34
N ASN A 372 8.15 -9.70 -26.15
CA ASN A 372 8.66 -10.26 -27.41
C ASN A 372 9.16 -9.18 -28.36
N ALA A 373 8.41 -8.08 -28.50
CA ALA A 373 8.81 -6.98 -29.38
C ALA A 373 10.14 -6.35 -28.93
N MET A 374 10.36 -6.16 -27.63
CA MET A 374 11.63 -5.61 -27.10
C MET A 374 12.83 -6.55 -27.32
N LEU A 375 12.63 -7.87 -27.37
CA LEU A 375 13.70 -8.83 -27.59
C LEU A 375 14.00 -9.08 -29.07
N THR A 376 12.97 -9.17 -29.92
CA THR A 376 13.09 -9.63 -31.32
C THR A 376 12.99 -8.51 -32.34
N GLY A 377 12.55 -7.31 -31.92
CA GLY A 377 12.23 -6.21 -32.83
C GLY A 377 10.88 -6.37 -33.59
N PHE A 378 10.15 -7.47 -33.33
CA PHE A 378 8.90 -7.75 -34.07
C PHE A 378 7.71 -7.91 -33.10
N PRO A 379 6.56 -7.29 -33.37
CA PRO A 379 6.21 -6.41 -34.49
C PRO A 379 6.86 -5.01 -34.36
N GLN A 380 7.36 -4.46 -35.48
CA GLN A 380 8.16 -3.23 -35.47
C GLN A 380 7.45 -2.04 -34.85
N LYS A 381 6.16 -1.79 -35.14
CA LYS A 381 5.39 -0.69 -34.52
C LYS A 381 5.29 -0.81 -32.98
N THR A 382 5.15 -2.05 -32.49
CA THR A 382 5.13 -2.31 -31.05
C THR A 382 6.52 -2.06 -30.45
N TYR A 383 7.58 -2.52 -31.12
CA TYR A 383 8.95 -2.30 -30.70
C TYR A 383 9.27 -0.80 -30.57
N GLU A 384 9.02 0.01 -31.61
CA GLU A 384 9.22 1.45 -31.59
C GLU A 384 8.45 2.13 -30.45
N ARG A 385 7.20 1.70 -30.22
CA ARG A 385 6.39 2.21 -29.12
C ARG A 385 6.95 1.84 -27.74
N MET A 386 7.43 0.60 -27.58
CA MET A 386 8.02 0.13 -26.32
C MET A 386 9.37 0.80 -26.06
N GLN A 387 10.23 0.98 -27.07
CA GLN A 387 11.47 1.76 -26.97
C GLN A 387 11.20 3.20 -26.52
N PHE A 388 10.19 3.84 -27.12
CA PHE A 388 9.78 5.18 -26.70
C PHE A 388 9.32 5.23 -25.24
N LEU A 389 8.65 4.19 -24.75
CA LEU A 389 8.18 4.11 -23.36
C LEU A 389 9.32 3.77 -22.40
N ALA A 390 10.19 2.85 -22.75
CA ALA A 390 11.31 2.39 -21.92
C ALA A 390 12.52 3.34 -21.94
N GLN A 391 12.64 4.17 -22.99
CA GLN A 391 13.77 5.09 -23.23
C GLN A 391 15.13 4.37 -23.31
N THR A 392 15.12 3.12 -23.76
CA THR A 392 16.33 2.32 -23.99
C THR A 392 16.13 1.35 -25.14
N ASN A 393 17.23 1.00 -25.79
CA ASN A 393 17.30 -0.02 -26.85
C ASN A 393 17.88 -1.34 -26.33
N GLU A 394 18.25 -1.40 -25.06
CA GLU A 394 18.87 -2.59 -24.48
C GLU A 394 17.86 -3.71 -24.32
N SER A 395 18.24 -4.92 -24.73
CA SER A 395 17.46 -6.13 -24.52
C SER A 395 17.90 -6.79 -23.20
N HIS A 396 16.92 -6.99 -22.30
CA HIS A 396 17.15 -7.71 -21.06
C HIS A 396 16.51 -9.09 -21.12
N PHE A 397 17.33 -10.13 -21.27
CA PHE A 397 16.87 -11.51 -21.26
C PHE A 397 17.40 -12.28 -20.05
N ASN A 398 16.49 -12.90 -19.30
CA ASN A 398 16.82 -13.75 -18.17
C ASN A 398 15.96 -15.03 -18.25
N ILE A 399 16.64 -16.17 -18.43
CA ILE A 399 15.99 -17.48 -18.58
C ILE A 399 15.18 -17.88 -17.33
N PHE A 400 15.65 -17.54 -16.14
CA PHE A 400 14.94 -17.87 -14.90
C PHE A 400 13.61 -17.12 -14.81
N LEU A 401 13.60 -15.82 -15.13
CA LEU A 401 12.38 -15.01 -15.16
C LEU A 401 11.43 -15.47 -16.27
N LEU A 402 11.97 -15.90 -17.41
CA LEU A 402 11.15 -16.48 -18.50
C LEU A 402 10.44 -17.75 -18.03
N VAL A 403 11.13 -18.66 -17.36
CA VAL A 403 10.52 -19.89 -16.82
C VAL A 403 9.41 -19.55 -15.82
N ILE A 404 9.65 -18.60 -14.90
CA ILE A 404 8.62 -18.12 -13.99
C ILE A 404 7.41 -17.54 -14.76
N ALA A 405 7.65 -16.74 -15.78
CA ALA A 405 6.58 -16.15 -16.59
C ALA A 405 5.74 -17.20 -17.32
N ILE A 406 6.37 -18.25 -17.86
CA ILE A 406 5.67 -19.39 -18.47
C ILE A 406 4.81 -20.12 -17.42
N LEU A 407 5.38 -20.43 -16.24
CA LEU A 407 4.64 -21.10 -15.17
C LEU A 407 3.43 -20.27 -14.70
N LEU A 408 3.58 -18.94 -14.53
CA LEU A 408 2.48 -18.04 -14.18
C LEU A 408 1.38 -18.05 -15.25
N THR A 409 1.77 -18.01 -16.53
CA THR A 409 0.82 -18.08 -17.64
C THR A 409 0.09 -19.42 -17.66
N LEU A 410 0.77 -20.53 -17.40
CA LEU A 410 0.15 -21.85 -17.29
C LEU A 410 -0.84 -21.91 -16.11
N VAL A 411 -0.50 -21.31 -14.95
CA VAL A 411 -1.43 -21.20 -13.81
C VAL A 411 -2.71 -20.47 -14.22
N TRP A 412 -2.60 -19.38 -14.99
CA TRP A 412 -3.76 -18.66 -15.50
C TRP A 412 -4.61 -19.52 -16.42
N ILE A 413 -4.01 -20.15 -17.43
CA ILE A 413 -4.70 -21.03 -18.39
C ILE A 413 -5.41 -22.19 -17.66
N LEU A 414 -4.72 -22.84 -16.70
CA LEU A 414 -5.29 -23.93 -15.92
C LEU A 414 -6.45 -23.46 -15.03
N SER A 415 -6.37 -22.24 -14.50
CA SER A 415 -7.46 -21.66 -13.70
C SER A 415 -8.73 -21.48 -14.53
N MET A 416 -8.60 -21.04 -15.80
CA MET A 416 -9.75 -20.88 -16.71
C MET A 416 -10.38 -22.21 -17.10
N ILE A 417 -9.57 -23.24 -17.42
CA ILE A 417 -10.07 -24.54 -17.91
C ILE A 417 -10.69 -25.36 -16.79
N LYS A 418 -10.07 -25.39 -15.60
CA LYS A 418 -10.47 -26.29 -14.50
C LYS A 418 -11.55 -25.73 -13.58
N THR A 419 -11.78 -24.42 -13.59
CA THR A 419 -12.69 -23.79 -12.63
C THR A 419 -14.13 -23.83 -13.12
N ARG A 420 -15.00 -24.54 -12.37
CA ARG A 420 -16.44 -24.45 -12.59
C ARG A 420 -16.95 -23.08 -12.16
N ILE A 421 -17.82 -22.47 -12.95
CA ILE A 421 -18.41 -21.17 -12.67
C ILE A 421 -19.36 -21.30 -11.48
N THR A 422 -18.93 -20.78 -10.32
CA THR A 422 -19.71 -20.65 -9.09
C THR A 422 -19.61 -19.22 -8.59
N ASN A 423 -20.49 -18.82 -7.69
CA ASN A 423 -20.42 -17.47 -7.12
C ASN A 423 -19.08 -17.17 -6.41
N ARG A 424 -18.45 -18.18 -5.80
CA ARG A 424 -17.13 -18.02 -5.16
C ARG A 424 -15.98 -18.05 -6.16
N SER A 425 -16.11 -18.78 -7.26
CA SER A 425 -15.02 -18.90 -8.23
C SER A 425 -14.78 -17.61 -9.03
N CYS A 426 -15.81 -16.77 -9.24
CA CYS A 426 -15.64 -15.53 -9.98
C CYS A 426 -14.63 -14.57 -9.31
N THR A 427 -14.69 -14.43 -7.98
CA THR A 427 -13.72 -13.62 -7.23
C THR A 427 -12.36 -14.30 -7.10
N THR A 428 -12.32 -15.63 -7.01
CA THR A 428 -11.06 -16.39 -7.00
C THR A 428 -10.33 -16.21 -8.33
N ASN A 429 -11.01 -16.42 -9.46
CA ASN A 429 -10.43 -16.23 -10.80
C ASN A 429 -10.00 -14.78 -11.03
N TRP A 430 -10.79 -13.81 -10.56
CA TRP A 430 -10.42 -12.41 -10.59
C TRP A 430 -9.10 -12.14 -9.87
N SER A 431 -8.95 -12.63 -8.63
CA SER A 431 -7.74 -12.43 -7.83
C SER A 431 -6.53 -13.16 -8.41
N ILE A 432 -6.72 -14.36 -8.98
CA ILE A 432 -5.67 -15.08 -9.71
C ILE A 432 -5.24 -14.27 -10.94
N GLY A 433 -6.19 -13.79 -11.75
CA GLY A 433 -5.90 -13.01 -12.93
C GLY A 433 -5.12 -11.74 -12.64
N LEU A 434 -5.53 -10.97 -11.62
CA LEU A 434 -4.82 -9.77 -11.17
C LEU A 434 -3.40 -10.10 -10.68
N THR A 435 -3.26 -11.12 -9.82
CA THR A 435 -1.97 -11.54 -9.26
C THR A 435 -1.01 -12.00 -10.36
N VAL A 436 -1.49 -12.84 -11.29
CA VAL A 436 -0.67 -13.34 -12.41
C VAL A 436 -0.27 -12.21 -13.34
N SER A 437 -1.20 -11.31 -13.68
CA SER A 437 -0.89 -10.15 -14.54
C SER A 437 0.18 -9.25 -13.92
N TRP A 438 0.08 -8.99 -12.59
CA TRP A 438 1.09 -8.22 -11.86
C TRP A 438 2.44 -8.92 -11.81
N ALA A 439 2.46 -10.19 -11.39
CA ALA A 439 3.68 -10.97 -11.28
C ALA A 439 4.38 -11.14 -12.63
N LEU A 440 3.61 -11.32 -13.71
CA LEU A 440 4.11 -11.40 -15.07
C LEU A 440 4.73 -10.08 -15.55
N LEU A 441 4.04 -8.96 -15.26
CA LEU A 441 4.54 -7.63 -15.56
C LEU A 441 5.87 -7.38 -14.85
N MET A 442 5.95 -7.70 -13.56
CA MET A 442 7.18 -7.53 -12.80
C MET A 442 8.30 -8.49 -13.23
N ALA A 443 7.98 -9.74 -13.57
CA ALA A 443 8.99 -10.68 -14.05
C ALA A 443 9.59 -10.28 -15.41
N LEU A 444 8.78 -9.77 -16.33
CA LEU A 444 9.22 -9.53 -17.71
C LEU A 444 9.61 -8.07 -17.98
N TRP A 445 8.98 -7.10 -17.29
CA TRP A 445 9.12 -5.67 -17.63
C TRP A 445 9.90 -4.84 -16.62
N LEU A 446 10.17 -5.38 -15.44
CA LEU A 446 10.82 -4.63 -14.36
C LEU A 446 12.13 -3.96 -14.79
N PRO A 447 13.06 -4.59 -15.54
CA PRO A 447 14.30 -3.93 -15.95
C PRO A 447 14.07 -2.64 -16.75
N TRP A 448 13.14 -2.66 -17.72
CA TRP A 448 12.83 -1.49 -18.54
C TRP A 448 12.06 -0.41 -17.76
N ILE A 449 11.14 -0.80 -16.89
CA ILE A 449 10.42 0.13 -16.00
C ILE A 449 11.42 0.80 -15.05
N ASN A 450 12.33 0.01 -14.48
CA ASN A 450 13.36 0.52 -13.59
C ASN A 450 14.31 1.47 -14.31
N HIS A 451 14.83 1.11 -15.48
CA HIS A 451 15.74 1.96 -16.26
C HIS A 451 15.22 3.40 -16.42
N LYS A 452 13.93 3.56 -16.68
CA LYS A 452 13.29 4.88 -16.82
C LYS A 452 13.11 5.63 -15.49
N LYS A 453 12.91 4.90 -14.40
CA LYS A 453 12.55 5.47 -13.09
C LYS A 453 13.71 5.58 -12.13
N ASP A 454 14.83 4.94 -12.42
CA ASP A 454 16.01 4.87 -11.60
C ASP A 454 16.83 6.15 -11.71
N PHE A 455 17.03 6.82 -10.59
CA PHE A 455 17.88 8.01 -10.45
C PHE A 455 19.28 7.67 -9.93
N SER A 456 19.53 6.40 -9.56
CA SER A 456 20.84 6.02 -8.99
C SER A 456 22.01 6.28 -9.93
N PRO A 457 21.96 6.01 -11.26
CA PRO A 457 23.09 6.30 -12.13
C PRO A 457 23.41 7.80 -12.18
N LEU A 458 22.35 8.64 -12.17
CA LEU A 458 22.50 10.10 -12.20
C LEU A 458 23.23 10.60 -10.94
N PHE A 459 22.77 10.20 -9.74
CA PHE A 459 23.37 10.67 -8.49
C PHE A 459 24.75 10.05 -8.22
N LEU A 460 24.97 8.78 -8.60
CA LEU A 460 26.29 8.16 -8.48
C LEU A 460 27.34 8.75 -9.45
N SER A 461 26.91 9.28 -10.61
CA SER A 461 27.83 10.04 -11.48
C SER A 461 28.18 11.39 -10.87
N MET A 462 27.22 12.07 -10.23
CA MET A 462 27.43 13.32 -9.52
C MET A 462 28.36 13.15 -8.30
N GLU A 463 28.28 12.01 -7.60
CA GLU A 463 29.13 11.66 -6.46
C GLU A 463 30.64 11.74 -6.80
N LYS A 464 31.02 11.36 -8.01
CA LYS A 464 32.42 11.35 -8.46
C LYS A 464 33.03 12.73 -8.58
N VAL A 465 32.22 13.79 -8.62
CA VAL A 465 32.64 15.18 -8.83
C VAL A 465 32.54 16.00 -7.54
N ILE A 466 31.76 15.53 -6.55
CA ILE A 466 31.59 16.21 -5.27
C ILE A 466 32.70 15.75 -4.32
N GLU A 467 33.61 16.68 -3.99
CA GLU A 467 34.70 16.45 -3.03
C GLU A 467 34.23 16.71 -1.58
N ASP A 468 33.48 17.81 -1.38
CA ASP A 468 32.94 18.19 -0.07
C ASP A 468 31.46 17.82 0.04
N ARG A 469 31.16 16.87 0.94
CA ARG A 469 29.81 16.33 1.18
C ARG A 469 29.05 17.04 2.31
N THR A 470 29.51 18.19 2.77
CA THR A 470 28.91 18.87 3.94
C THR A 470 27.53 19.43 3.64
N CYS A 471 27.37 20.12 2.52
CA CYS A 471 26.05 20.62 2.10
C CYS A 471 25.96 20.87 0.58
N LEU A 472 24.72 20.82 0.09
CA LEU A 472 24.34 21.06 -1.31
C LEU A 472 23.12 21.98 -1.34
N THR A 473 23.22 23.11 -2.04
CA THR A 473 22.04 23.96 -2.30
C THR A 473 21.32 23.46 -3.55
N THR A 474 19.99 23.46 -3.54
CA THR A 474 19.18 22.96 -4.65
C THR A 474 18.25 24.03 -5.20
N HIS A 475 18.15 24.11 -6.55
CA HIS A 475 17.23 24.99 -7.27
C HIS A 475 16.38 24.19 -8.26
N ASN A 476 15.05 24.32 -8.19
CA ASN A 476 14.07 23.57 -8.98
C ASN A 476 14.15 22.04 -8.81
N ILE A 477 14.72 21.53 -7.74
CA ILE A 477 14.78 20.11 -7.41
C ILE A 477 13.52 19.74 -6.61
N ASN A 478 12.85 18.65 -6.99
CA ASN A 478 11.66 18.19 -6.28
C ASN A 478 12.01 17.37 -5.02
N ASP A 479 11.04 17.22 -4.11
CA ASP A 479 11.22 16.55 -2.82
C ASP A 479 11.76 15.12 -2.98
N ALA A 480 11.23 14.35 -3.94
CA ALA A 480 11.68 12.99 -4.18
C ALA A 480 13.16 12.89 -4.60
N GLN A 481 13.68 13.91 -5.26
CA GLN A 481 15.10 13.97 -5.64
C GLN A 481 15.98 14.38 -4.46
N ILE A 482 15.51 15.29 -3.61
CA ILE A 482 16.19 15.66 -2.35
C ILE A 482 16.34 14.42 -1.46
N ASP A 483 15.27 13.62 -1.31
CA ASP A 483 15.29 12.38 -0.56
C ASP A 483 16.28 11.34 -1.11
N LEU A 484 16.39 11.25 -2.44
CA LEU A 484 17.34 10.34 -3.09
C LEU A 484 18.79 10.84 -3.01
N ILE A 485 19.04 12.15 -3.00
CA ILE A 485 20.37 12.73 -2.77
C ILE A 485 20.84 12.35 -1.36
N ASP A 486 20.00 12.53 -0.34
CA ASP A 486 20.30 12.09 1.02
C ASP A 486 20.59 10.58 1.07
N TYR A 487 19.74 9.78 0.44
CA TYR A 487 19.87 8.32 0.47
C TYR A 487 21.12 7.79 -0.24
N TYR A 488 21.44 8.29 -1.45
CA TYR A 488 22.58 7.77 -2.23
C TYR A 488 23.91 8.42 -1.87
N LEU A 489 23.90 9.72 -1.55
CA LEU A 489 25.13 10.51 -1.37
C LEU A 489 25.41 10.83 0.11
N ASN A 490 24.42 10.62 0.99
CA ASN A 490 24.50 11.06 2.40
C ASN A 490 24.83 12.56 2.53
N ILE A 491 24.25 13.39 1.65
CA ILE A 491 24.44 14.84 1.61
C ILE A 491 23.12 15.52 2.00
N LYS A 492 23.17 16.43 2.96
CA LYS A 492 22.02 17.28 3.30
C LYS A 492 21.82 18.34 2.23
N ALA A 493 20.75 18.20 1.45
CA ALA A 493 20.37 19.18 0.45
C ALA A 493 19.48 20.25 1.09
N THR A 494 19.84 21.54 0.90
CA THR A 494 19.08 22.70 1.36
C THR A 494 18.42 23.40 0.18
N ARG A 495 17.22 23.97 0.38
CA ARG A 495 16.55 24.76 -0.65
C ARG A 495 17.16 26.18 -0.73
N GLU A 496 17.02 26.83 -1.90
CA GLU A 496 17.61 28.13 -2.20
C GLU A 496 17.25 29.27 -1.21
N GLY A 497 16.16 29.16 -0.46
CA GLY A 497 15.76 30.10 0.59
C GLY A 497 16.59 30.02 1.87
N ASP A 498 17.17 28.87 2.14
CA ASP A 498 17.99 28.56 3.32
C ASP A 498 19.50 28.63 2.97
N ARG A 499 19.91 29.62 2.21
CA ARG A 499 21.30 29.77 1.72
C ARG A 499 22.33 29.77 2.86
N GLY A 500 22.69 28.55 3.28
CA GLY A 500 23.95 28.33 3.99
C GLY A 500 25.13 28.57 3.05
N ASN A 501 26.33 28.66 3.60
CA ASN A 501 27.57 28.78 2.81
C ASN A 501 27.96 27.47 2.09
N CYS A 502 27.00 26.86 1.35
CA CYS A 502 27.27 25.63 0.61
C CYS A 502 28.11 25.94 -0.64
N HIS A 503 29.12 25.10 -0.88
CA HIS A 503 30.02 25.25 -2.02
C HIS A 503 29.47 24.70 -3.34
N TYR A 504 28.38 23.88 -3.27
CA TYR A 504 27.75 23.28 -4.43
C TYR A 504 26.30 23.74 -4.60
N LEU A 505 25.89 23.96 -5.86
CA LEU A 505 24.55 24.32 -6.27
C LEU A 505 24.07 23.34 -7.36
N LEU A 506 23.05 22.55 -7.07
CA LEU A 506 22.40 21.66 -8.03
C LEU A 506 21.15 22.32 -8.60
N VAL A 507 21.10 22.45 -9.93
CA VAL A 507 20.01 23.09 -10.66
C VAL A 507 19.37 22.10 -11.61
N TYR A 508 18.04 21.97 -11.57
CA TYR A 508 17.26 21.30 -12.61
C TYR A 508 16.75 22.36 -13.58
N GLN A 509 17.28 22.36 -14.78
CA GLN A 509 16.99 23.37 -15.78
C GLN A 509 15.81 22.98 -16.65
N LEU A 510 14.64 23.63 -16.45
CA LEU A 510 13.41 23.46 -17.25
C LEU A 510 13.48 24.21 -18.59
N HIS A 511 14.00 25.46 -18.58
CA HIS A 511 14.18 26.30 -19.76
C HIS A 511 15.53 27.02 -19.70
N LYS A 512 16.05 27.49 -20.85
CA LYS A 512 17.31 28.24 -20.86
C LYS A 512 17.31 29.51 -19.97
N LYS A 513 16.12 30.04 -19.64
CA LYS A 513 15.93 31.22 -18.77
C LYS A 513 15.86 30.91 -17.26
N ASP A 514 15.74 29.63 -16.87
CA ASP A 514 15.53 29.22 -15.48
C ASP A 514 16.84 28.99 -14.70
N LEU A 515 17.95 29.48 -15.20
CA LEU A 515 19.15 29.51 -14.40
C LEU A 515 18.99 30.63 -13.38
N PRO A 516 19.17 30.34 -12.07
CA PRO A 516 19.24 31.42 -11.07
C PRO A 516 20.35 32.41 -11.46
N PRO A 517 20.30 33.66 -11.03
CA PRO A 517 21.39 34.62 -11.28
C PRO A 517 22.64 34.06 -10.62
N ILE A 518 23.43 33.34 -11.42
CA ILE A 518 24.69 32.73 -11.01
C ILE A 518 25.73 33.84 -11.12
N SER A 519 26.31 34.25 -9.99
CA SER A 519 27.42 35.18 -9.95
C SER A 519 28.65 34.57 -10.66
N GLU A 520 29.55 35.36 -11.14
CA GLU A 520 30.78 34.94 -11.87
C GLU A 520 31.63 33.91 -11.09
N ASN A 521 31.41 33.77 -9.79
CA ASN A 521 32.14 32.88 -8.89
C ASN A 521 31.67 31.41 -8.94
N TRP A 522 30.70 31.06 -9.80
CA TRP A 522 30.19 29.67 -9.89
C TRP A 522 30.62 29.03 -11.21
N LYS A 523 31.30 27.90 -11.15
CA LYS A 523 31.75 27.10 -12.29
C LYS A 523 30.92 25.84 -12.46
N LEU A 524 30.46 25.58 -13.68
CA LEU A 524 29.77 24.30 -14.00
C LEU A 524 30.80 23.16 -13.96
N VAL A 525 30.56 22.18 -13.07
CA VAL A 525 31.45 21.02 -12.87
C VAL A 525 30.87 19.72 -13.36
N TRP A 526 29.51 19.62 -13.47
CA TRP A 526 28.85 18.42 -13.95
C TRP A 526 27.52 18.77 -14.61
N ASN A 527 27.13 17.99 -15.67
CA ASN A 527 25.89 18.17 -16.40
C ASN A 527 25.45 16.86 -17.02
N GLU A 528 24.32 16.31 -16.56
CA GLU A 528 23.75 15.07 -17.07
C GLU A 528 22.22 15.12 -17.15
N LYS A 529 21.63 14.11 -17.79
CA LYS A 529 20.18 13.98 -17.98
C LYS A 529 19.68 12.62 -17.51
N GLN A 530 18.47 12.61 -16.94
CA GLN A 530 17.74 11.38 -16.74
C GLN A 530 17.29 10.80 -18.09
N PRO A 531 17.35 9.48 -18.31
CA PRO A 531 16.82 8.86 -19.51
C PRO A 531 15.37 9.29 -19.80
N GLY A 532 15.14 9.82 -21.02
CA GLY A 532 13.84 10.31 -21.44
C GLY A 532 13.45 11.70 -20.95
N ASP A 533 14.28 12.37 -20.16
CA ASP A 533 14.06 13.77 -19.77
C ASP A 533 14.63 14.72 -20.86
N LYS A 534 13.85 15.76 -21.15
CA LYS A 534 14.30 16.84 -22.06
C LYS A 534 15.25 17.80 -21.37
N ASN A 535 15.20 17.87 -20.07
CA ASN A 535 15.89 18.80 -19.20
C ASN A 535 17.15 18.17 -18.60
N SER A 536 18.08 19.01 -18.14
CA SER A 536 19.35 18.57 -17.57
C SER A 536 19.50 18.99 -16.12
N TYR A 537 20.26 18.18 -15.38
CA TYR A 537 20.74 18.49 -14.05
C TYR A 537 22.15 19.08 -14.18
N LYS A 538 22.38 20.21 -13.55
CA LYS A 538 23.65 20.93 -13.59
C LYS A 538 24.15 21.17 -12.18
N LEU A 539 25.41 20.80 -11.94
CA LEU A 539 26.08 21.04 -10.69
C LEU A 539 27.09 22.16 -10.87
N PHE A 540 26.99 23.18 -10.07
CA PHE A 540 27.94 24.30 -10.02
C PHE A 540 28.73 24.24 -8.72
N HIS A 541 30.00 24.57 -8.78
CA HIS A 541 30.90 24.72 -7.64
C HIS A 541 31.30 26.19 -7.50
N LYS A 542 31.25 26.71 -6.27
CA LYS A 542 31.65 28.07 -5.93
C LYS A 542 33.17 28.12 -5.83
N GLN A 543 33.82 28.96 -6.62
CA GLN A 543 35.27 29.18 -6.58
C GLN A 543 35.69 30.06 -5.41
#